data_6ed815796609e313528f8dcadd29531c
#
_entry.id   6ed815796609e313528f8dcadd29531c
#
_cell.length_a   1.000
_cell.length_b   1.000
_cell.length_c   1.000
_cell.angle_alpha   90.00
_cell.angle_beta   90.00
_cell.angle_gamma   90.00
#
_symmetry.space_group_name_H-M   'P 1'
#
loop_
_entity.id
_entity.type
_entity.pdbx_description
1 polymer ?
#
loop_
_entity_poly.entity_id
_entity_poly.type
_entity_poly.pdbx_seq_one_letter_code
_entity_poly.pdbx_strand_id
1 'polypeptide(L)'
;IIDPTQIQNSSYAALGLLMGNMYQKRRGRSWDLRKQSIELWPQWITFLQKFNYELNIEKPLIQLTTNEEKFKKLEKFVYENNDPTLLILERDSILIKNINKAFQTKNIKGMISFKDGRINALSLLQTLDKYLKHKKVNYLQGEIIKIRKSNNQWISTTRNNENIKSDMVILCNSLKAIDLIDSRS
;
A
#
# COMPACT_ATOMS: atom_id res chain seq x y z
N ILE A 1 4.84 -19.36 6.05
CA ILE A 1 5.45 -18.19 5.35
C ILE A 1 6.94 -18.45 5.21
N ILE A 2 7.48 -18.19 4.04
CA ILE A 2 8.93 -18.30 3.78
C ILE A 2 9.39 -16.91 3.32
N ASP A 3 10.36 -16.34 4.03
CA ASP A 3 10.88 -15.00 3.79
C ASP A 3 12.38 -14.97 4.15
N PRO A 4 13.25 -14.36 3.35
CA PRO A 4 14.68 -14.25 3.66
C PRO A 4 15.00 -13.38 4.88
N THR A 5 14.02 -12.74 5.50
CA THR A 5 14.14 -11.92 6.74
C THR A 5 15.16 -10.78 6.68
N GLN A 6 15.42 -10.27 5.54
CA GLN A 6 16.24 -9.05 5.48
C GLN A 6 15.36 -7.82 5.67
N ILE A 7 15.77 -6.98 6.62
CA ILE A 7 15.11 -5.73 7.01
C ILE A 7 14.93 -4.74 5.84
N GLN A 8 15.57 -4.98 4.71
CA GLN A 8 15.57 -4.11 3.53
C GLN A 8 14.68 -4.64 2.40
N ASN A 9 13.39 -4.85 2.68
CA ASN A 9 12.44 -5.12 1.61
C ASN A 9 11.66 -3.86 1.21
N SER A 10 11.06 -3.88 0.02
CA SER A 10 10.30 -2.75 -0.52
C SER A 10 9.10 -2.34 0.37
N SER A 11 8.59 -3.26 1.19
CA SER A 11 7.47 -2.98 2.08
C SER A 11 7.84 -2.01 3.20
N TYR A 12 9.08 -2.04 3.69
CA TYR A 12 9.59 -1.06 4.66
C TYR A 12 9.78 0.34 4.07
N ALA A 13 10.05 0.41 2.78
CA ALA A 13 10.20 1.67 2.05
C ALA A 13 8.85 2.24 1.54
N ALA A 14 7.75 1.54 1.76
CA ALA A 14 6.44 1.97 1.30
C ALA A 14 5.97 3.21 2.04
N LEU A 15 5.48 4.21 1.31
CA LEU A 15 4.91 5.42 1.89
C LEU A 15 3.60 5.17 2.65
N GLY A 16 2.95 4.04 2.42
CA GLY A 16 1.70 3.66 3.05
C GLY A 16 0.49 4.50 2.62
N LEU A 17 0.54 5.13 1.44
CA LEU A 17 -0.55 5.97 0.96
C LEU A 17 -1.78 5.14 0.59
N LEU A 18 -2.90 5.46 1.21
CA LEU A 18 -4.22 4.91 0.93
C LEU A 18 -5.01 5.98 0.17
N MET A 19 -4.86 5.96 -1.14
CA MET A 19 -5.37 6.99 -2.04
C MET A 19 -6.46 6.42 -2.95
N GLY A 20 -7.70 6.76 -2.68
CA GLY A 20 -8.88 6.37 -3.44
C GLY A 20 -9.62 7.59 -3.97
N ASN A 21 -10.00 8.49 -3.08
CA ASN A 21 -10.81 9.65 -3.44
C ASN A 21 -10.04 10.65 -4.31
N MET A 22 -8.75 10.83 -4.07
CA MET A 22 -7.85 11.68 -4.88
C MET A 22 -7.41 11.02 -6.20
N TYR A 23 -7.71 9.73 -6.42
CA TYR A 23 -7.22 9.03 -7.59
C TYR A 23 -7.98 9.42 -8.85
N GLN A 24 -7.28 10.04 -9.80
CA GLN A 24 -7.91 10.67 -10.96
C GLN A 24 -8.35 9.67 -12.05
N LYS A 25 -7.64 8.53 -12.20
CA LYS A 25 -7.97 7.52 -13.20
C LYS A 25 -9.00 6.53 -12.67
N ARG A 26 -10.29 6.89 -12.74
CA ARG A 26 -11.42 6.13 -12.18
C ARG A 26 -12.05 5.16 -13.17
N ARG A 27 -11.22 4.31 -13.84
CA ARG A 27 -11.71 3.30 -14.78
C ARG A 27 -10.76 2.12 -14.92
N GLY A 28 -11.33 0.96 -15.29
CA GLY A 28 -10.62 -0.28 -15.54
C GLY A 28 -10.25 -1.04 -14.25
N ARG A 29 -9.76 -2.26 -14.41
CA ARG A 29 -9.50 -3.23 -13.34
C ARG A 29 -8.67 -2.67 -12.16
N SER A 30 -7.69 -1.82 -12.44
CA SER A 30 -6.88 -1.21 -11.38
C SER A 30 -7.69 -0.27 -10.49
N TRP A 31 -8.69 0.41 -11.05
CA TRP A 31 -9.62 1.23 -10.28
C TRP A 31 -10.54 0.37 -9.42
N ASP A 32 -11.09 -0.71 -9.99
CA ASP A 32 -12.01 -1.61 -9.27
C ASP A 32 -11.32 -2.24 -8.05
N LEU A 33 -10.08 -2.72 -8.22
CA LEU A 33 -9.27 -3.25 -7.13
C LEU A 33 -8.95 -2.18 -6.07
N ARG A 34 -8.64 -0.96 -6.48
CA ARG A 34 -8.37 0.16 -5.57
C ARG A 34 -9.61 0.52 -4.75
N LYS A 35 -10.76 0.60 -5.39
CA LYS A 35 -12.03 0.88 -4.72
C LYS A 35 -12.32 -0.16 -3.63
N GLN A 36 -12.25 -1.45 -3.97
CA GLN A 36 -12.42 -2.53 -3.00
C GLN A 36 -11.40 -2.45 -1.85
N SER A 37 -10.14 -2.16 -2.15
CA SER A 37 -9.09 -2.00 -1.15
C SER A 37 -9.42 -0.89 -0.15
N ILE A 38 -9.84 0.27 -0.63
CA ILE A 38 -10.19 1.42 0.24
C ILE A 38 -11.37 1.10 1.16
N GLU A 39 -12.36 0.34 0.67
CA GLU A 39 -13.52 -0.10 1.46
C GLU A 39 -13.13 -1.12 2.55
N LEU A 40 -12.10 -1.94 2.32
CA LEU A 40 -11.63 -2.95 3.25
C LEU A 40 -10.69 -2.40 4.35
N TRP A 41 -9.92 -1.35 4.05
CA TRP A 41 -8.92 -0.84 4.99
C TRP A 41 -9.47 -0.46 6.38
N PRO A 42 -10.62 0.22 6.53
CA PRO A 42 -11.18 0.52 7.84
C PRO A 42 -11.47 -0.73 8.68
N GLN A 43 -11.99 -1.78 8.04
CA GLN A 43 -12.28 -3.06 8.68
C GLN A 43 -10.99 -3.75 9.14
N TRP A 44 -9.96 -3.74 8.29
CA TRP A 44 -8.65 -4.31 8.62
C TRP A 44 -7.97 -3.57 9.75
N ILE A 45 -8.02 -2.24 9.77
CA ILE A 45 -7.47 -1.44 10.87
C ILE A 45 -8.16 -1.79 12.18
N THR A 46 -9.50 -1.79 12.22
CA THR A 46 -10.27 -2.17 13.41
C THR A 46 -9.91 -3.56 13.90
N PHE A 47 -9.73 -4.51 12.99
CA PHE A 47 -9.29 -5.86 13.33
C PHE A 47 -7.87 -5.89 13.90
N LEU A 48 -6.91 -5.21 13.24
CA LEU A 48 -5.50 -5.21 13.61
C LEU A 48 -5.22 -4.40 14.89
N GLN A 49 -6.07 -3.46 15.25
CA GLN A 49 -5.97 -2.71 16.50
C GLN A 49 -6.05 -3.61 17.75
N LYS A 50 -6.57 -4.82 17.63
CA LYS A 50 -6.50 -5.84 18.69
C LYS A 50 -5.06 -6.25 19.03
N PHE A 51 -4.11 -6.03 18.12
CA PHE A 51 -2.69 -6.37 18.25
C PHE A 51 -1.80 -5.13 18.40
N ASN A 52 -2.30 -3.97 18.00
CA ASN A 52 -1.65 -2.68 18.16
C ASN A 52 -2.71 -1.56 18.11
N TYR A 53 -3.12 -1.06 19.26
CA TYR A 53 -4.18 -0.06 19.39
C TYR A 53 -3.83 1.30 18.75
N GLU A 54 -2.53 1.60 18.59
CA GLU A 54 -2.06 2.85 17.94
C GLU A 54 -2.12 2.80 16.41
N LEU A 55 -2.33 1.61 15.82
CA LEU A 55 -2.41 1.48 14.37
C LEU A 55 -3.67 2.19 13.85
N ASN A 56 -3.47 3.19 13.00
CA ASN A 56 -4.56 3.97 12.43
C ASN A 56 -4.25 4.43 11.00
N ILE A 57 -5.24 5.00 10.34
CA ILE A 57 -5.08 5.72 9.09
C ILE A 57 -4.99 7.21 9.42
N GLU A 58 -3.81 7.78 9.24
CA GLU A 58 -3.55 9.21 9.39
C GLU A 58 -4.24 9.96 8.24
N LYS A 59 -5.17 10.85 8.58
CA LYS A 59 -5.92 11.70 7.63
C LYS A 59 -5.77 13.17 8.02
N PRO A 60 -5.98 14.10 7.10
CA PRO A 60 -6.28 13.95 5.67
C PRO A 60 -5.04 13.67 4.82
N LEU A 61 -5.24 13.31 3.56
CA LEU A 61 -4.19 13.28 2.54
C LEU A 61 -4.22 14.57 1.73
N ILE A 62 -3.04 15.12 1.43
CA ILE A 62 -2.90 16.36 0.67
C ILE A 62 -2.01 16.09 -0.56
N GLN A 63 -2.47 16.53 -1.72
CA GLN A 63 -1.67 16.54 -2.95
C GLN A 63 -1.32 17.98 -3.30
N LEU A 64 -0.03 18.26 -3.41
CA LEU A 64 0.50 19.60 -3.68
C LEU A 64 1.09 19.70 -5.07
N THR A 65 1.04 20.89 -5.65
CA THR A 65 1.69 21.23 -6.92
C THR A 65 2.07 22.71 -6.96
N THR A 66 3.17 23.01 -7.67
CA THR A 66 3.56 24.37 -8.04
C THR A 66 3.25 24.69 -9.51
N ASN A 67 2.79 23.69 -10.27
CA ASN A 67 2.52 23.77 -11.69
C ASN A 67 1.05 24.15 -11.94
N GLU A 68 0.80 25.25 -12.61
CA GLU A 68 -0.54 25.79 -12.90
C GLU A 68 -1.38 24.86 -13.76
N GLU A 69 -0.81 24.18 -14.76
CA GLU A 69 -1.58 23.25 -15.59
C GLU A 69 -2.04 22.02 -14.80
N LYS A 70 -1.15 21.50 -13.92
CA LYS A 70 -1.53 20.41 -13.01
C LYS A 70 -2.61 20.86 -12.04
N PHE A 71 -2.51 22.07 -11.52
CA PHE A 71 -3.50 22.63 -10.61
C PHE A 71 -4.87 22.74 -11.28
N LYS A 72 -4.97 23.28 -12.49
CA LYS A 72 -6.22 23.33 -13.26
C LYS A 72 -6.84 21.94 -13.47
N LYS A 73 -6.02 20.91 -13.66
CA LYS A 73 -6.52 19.53 -13.73
C LYS A 73 -7.08 19.04 -12.39
N LEU A 74 -6.47 19.43 -11.26
CA LEU A 74 -7.01 19.12 -9.93
C LEU A 74 -8.32 19.84 -9.68
N GLU A 75 -8.43 21.12 -10.02
CA GLU A 75 -9.67 21.91 -9.89
C GLU A 75 -10.81 21.27 -10.66
N LYS A 76 -10.57 20.97 -11.94
CA LYS A 76 -11.55 20.25 -12.78
C LYS A 76 -11.97 18.92 -12.17
N PHE A 77 -11.00 18.14 -11.70
CA PHE A 77 -11.24 16.85 -11.08
C PHE A 77 -12.10 16.97 -9.81
N VAL A 78 -11.80 17.90 -8.92
CA VAL A 78 -12.58 18.14 -7.70
C VAL A 78 -14.00 18.57 -8.03
N TYR A 79 -14.16 19.51 -8.97
CA TYR A 79 -15.45 20.01 -9.41
C TYR A 79 -16.33 18.88 -10.01
N GLU A 80 -15.77 18.08 -10.91
CA GLU A 80 -16.49 16.99 -11.58
C GLU A 80 -16.89 15.85 -10.63
N ASN A 81 -16.14 15.65 -9.55
CA ASN A 81 -16.47 14.62 -8.56
C ASN A 81 -17.58 15.03 -7.57
N ASN A 82 -17.76 16.31 -7.34
CA ASN A 82 -18.75 16.85 -6.41
C ASN A 82 -18.80 16.12 -5.04
N ASP A 83 -17.62 15.75 -4.52
CA ASP A 83 -17.51 15.09 -3.22
C ASP A 83 -17.11 16.12 -2.15
N PRO A 84 -17.96 16.38 -1.13
CA PRO A 84 -17.70 17.40 -0.11
C PRO A 84 -16.44 17.11 0.73
N THR A 85 -15.89 15.91 0.66
CA THR A 85 -14.66 15.53 1.37
C THR A 85 -13.39 15.74 0.54
N LEU A 86 -13.54 16.25 -0.69
CA LEU A 86 -12.44 16.54 -1.60
C LEU A 86 -12.47 18.04 -1.95
N LEU A 87 -11.51 18.79 -1.46
CA LEU A 87 -11.48 20.24 -1.60
C LEU A 87 -10.22 20.73 -2.30
N ILE A 88 -10.34 21.85 -3.00
CA ILE A 88 -9.19 22.58 -3.53
C ILE A 88 -8.53 23.40 -2.42
N LEU A 89 -7.22 23.42 -2.43
CA LEU A 89 -6.36 24.23 -1.58
C LEU A 89 -5.70 25.33 -2.44
N GLU A 90 -6.26 26.52 -2.35
CA GLU A 90 -5.71 27.71 -3.00
C GLU A 90 -4.63 28.38 -2.14
N ARG A 91 -3.90 29.31 -2.78
CA ARG A 91 -2.79 30.05 -2.17
C ARG A 91 -3.16 30.71 -0.84
N ASP A 92 -4.39 31.21 -0.72
CA ASP A 92 -4.84 32.00 0.43
C ASP A 92 -5.32 31.17 1.62
N SER A 93 -5.46 29.85 1.47
CA SER A 93 -5.81 28.98 2.59
C SER A 93 -4.72 29.02 3.67
N ILE A 94 -5.15 29.01 4.94
CA ILE A 94 -4.24 29.01 6.10
C ILE A 94 -3.26 27.82 6.02
N LEU A 95 -3.76 26.66 5.60
CA LEU A 95 -2.93 25.46 5.45
C LEU A 95 -1.83 25.66 4.42
N ILE A 96 -2.13 26.24 3.24
CA ILE A 96 -1.13 26.51 2.21
C ILE A 96 -0.14 27.59 2.66
N LYS A 97 -0.58 28.61 3.39
CA LYS A 97 0.32 29.61 3.96
C LYS A 97 1.35 29.00 4.91
N ASN A 98 0.92 28.08 5.76
CA ASN A 98 1.80 27.36 6.67
C ASN A 98 2.78 26.43 5.92
N ILE A 99 2.31 25.71 4.91
CA ILE A 99 3.13 24.86 4.05
C ILE A 99 4.15 25.69 3.28
N ASN A 100 3.74 26.79 2.66
CA ASN A 100 4.63 27.69 1.93
C ASN A 100 5.75 28.26 2.83
N LYS A 101 5.42 28.61 4.07
CA LYS A 101 6.40 29.05 5.07
C LYS A 101 7.39 27.94 5.41
N ALA A 102 6.92 26.73 5.64
CA ALA A 102 7.78 25.59 6.00
C ALA A 102 8.73 25.17 4.87
N PHE A 103 8.28 25.22 3.62
CA PHE A 103 9.08 24.86 2.44
C PHE A 103 9.77 26.06 1.77
N GLN A 104 9.66 27.26 2.33
CA GLN A 104 10.24 28.51 1.79
C GLN A 104 9.84 28.76 0.31
N THR A 105 8.63 28.42 -0.07
CA THR A 105 8.11 28.56 -1.43
C THR A 105 6.84 29.42 -1.43
N LYS A 106 6.53 30.05 -2.58
CA LYS A 106 5.43 31.02 -2.67
C LYS A 106 4.24 30.57 -3.53
N ASN A 107 4.35 29.46 -4.24
CA ASN A 107 3.37 29.09 -5.28
C ASN A 107 2.80 27.67 -5.14
N ILE A 108 2.73 27.14 -3.92
CA ILE A 108 2.10 25.87 -3.69
C ILE A 108 0.58 26.04 -3.68
N LYS A 109 -0.07 25.14 -4.38
CA LYS A 109 -1.53 24.92 -4.39
C LYS A 109 -1.77 23.42 -4.34
N GLY A 110 -3.02 22.96 -4.22
CA GLY A 110 -3.27 21.54 -4.24
C GLY A 110 -4.73 21.16 -4.03
N MET A 111 -4.91 19.92 -3.62
CA MET A 111 -6.19 19.42 -3.15
C MET A 111 -6.00 18.60 -1.86
N ILE A 112 -7.04 18.53 -1.06
CA ILE A 112 -7.12 17.76 0.18
C ILE A 112 -8.26 16.76 0.11
N SER A 113 -8.03 15.55 0.60
CA SER A 113 -9.08 14.54 0.78
C SER A 113 -9.15 14.12 2.24
N PHE A 114 -10.33 14.26 2.83
CA PHE A 114 -10.59 13.79 4.20
C PHE A 114 -10.92 12.29 4.27
N LYS A 115 -11.13 11.63 3.13
CA LYS A 115 -11.32 10.17 3.05
C LYS A 115 -10.02 9.41 2.88
N ASP A 116 -9.08 9.99 2.14
CA ASP A 116 -7.77 9.40 1.90
C ASP A 116 -6.80 9.66 3.05
N GLY A 117 -5.79 8.83 3.15
CA GLY A 117 -4.84 8.96 4.25
C GLY A 117 -3.56 8.15 4.04
N ARG A 118 -2.84 7.98 5.11
CA ARG A 118 -1.61 7.21 5.18
C ARG A 118 -1.67 6.25 6.35
N ILE A 119 -1.12 5.05 6.17
CA ILE A 119 -0.81 4.14 7.26
C ILE A 119 0.72 4.08 7.44
N ASN A 120 1.19 4.05 8.66
CA ASN A 120 2.61 3.82 8.92
C ASN A 120 2.97 2.37 8.54
N ALA A 121 3.75 2.20 7.48
CA ALA A 121 4.09 0.89 6.93
C ALA A 121 4.85 0.01 7.94
N LEU A 122 5.79 0.60 8.70
CA LEU A 122 6.53 -0.14 9.73
C LEU A 122 5.60 -0.63 10.84
N SER A 123 4.75 0.24 11.36
CA SER A 123 3.77 -0.13 12.38
C SER A 123 2.81 -1.22 11.90
N LEU A 124 2.35 -1.14 10.64
CA LEU A 124 1.53 -2.17 10.03
C LEU A 124 2.26 -3.52 9.97
N LEU A 125 3.50 -3.55 9.47
CA LEU A 125 4.29 -4.79 9.35
C LEU A 125 4.56 -5.42 10.71
N GLN A 126 4.90 -4.62 11.72
CA GLN A 126 5.08 -5.09 13.10
C GLN A 126 3.78 -5.65 13.69
N THR A 127 2.65 -5.03 13.36
CA THR A 127 1.33 -5.51 13.80
C THR A 127 0.96 -6.83 13.14
N LEU A 128 1.23 -6.97 11.84
CA LEU A 128 1.04 -8.22 11.11
C LEU A 128 1.92 -9.34 11.67
N ASP A 129 3.17 -9.06 12.02
CA ASP A 129 4.06 -10.04 12.66
C ASP A 129 3.50 -10.53 14.00
N LYS A 130 3.02 -9.61 14.85
CA LYS A 130 2.32 -9.98 16.11
C LYS A 130 1.10 -10.86 15.84
N TYR A 131 0.30 -10.52 14.83
CA TYR A 131 -0.86 -11.31 14.44
C TYR A 131 -0.48 -12.71 13.96
N LEU A 132 0.53 -12.84 13.11
CA LEU A 132 1.01 -14.13 12.60
C LEU A 132 1.53 -15.03 13.72
N LYS A 133 2.27 -14.47 14.67
CA LYS A 133 2.74 -15.18 15.87
C LYS A 133 1.57 -15.66 16.74
N HIS A 134 0.57 -14.81 16.96
CA HIS A 134 -0.65 -15.18 17.68
C HIS A 134 -1.40 -16.32 16.99
N LYS A 135 -1.45 -16.33 15.66
CA LYS A 135 -2.05 -17.41 14.87
C LYS A 135 -1.16 -18.65 14.75
N LYS A 136 0.02 -18.66 15.37
CA LYS A 136 0.99 -19.77 15.30
C LYS A 136 1.32 -20.17 13.86
N VAL A 137 1.41 -19.17 12.96
CA VAL A 137 1.79 -19.41 11.57
C VAL A 137 3.27 -19.84 11.54
N ASN A 138 3.55 -20.95 10.86
CA ASN A 138 4.92 -21.40 10.66
C ASN A 138 5.67 -20.40 9.78
N TYR A 139 6.79 -19.91 10.29
CA TYR A 139 7.66 -18.98 9.61
C TYR A 139 9.03 -19.62 9.40
N LEU A 140 9.45 -19.74 8.14
CA LEU A 140 10.75 -20.24 7.74
C LEU A 140 11.59 -19.09 7.20
N GLN A 141 12.73 -18.87 7.83
CA GLN A 141 13.73 -17.97 7.30
C GLN A 141 14.44 -18.65 6.13
N GLY A 142 14.26 -18.15 4.92
CA GLY A 142 14.89 -18.75 3.75
C GLY A 142 14.44 -18.10 2.45
N GLU A 143 15.14 -18.46 1.39
CA GLU A 143 14.84 -18.00 0.04
C GLU A 143 14.42 -19.19 -0.83
N ILE A 144 13.28 -19.07 -1.49
CA ILE A 144 12.84 -20.04 -2.49
C ILE A 144 13.49 -19.69 -3.82
N ILE A 145 14.14 -20.67 -4.42
CA ILE A 145 14.84 -20.52 -5.70
C ILE A 145 14.10 -21.18 -6.87
N LYS A 146 13.18 -22.09 -6.58
CA LYS A 146 12.40 -22.79 -7.60
C LYS A 146 11.06 -23.26 -7.06
N ILE A 147 10.02 -23.21 -7.89
CA ILE A 147 8.69 -23.75 -7.60
C ILE A 147 8.25 -24.60 -8.79
N ARG A 148 7.77 -25.80 -8.51
CA ARG A 148 7.21 -26.70 -9.53
C ARG A 148 5.99 -27.42 -9.02
N LYS A 149 5.11 -27.83 -9.91
CA LYS A 149 3.97 -28.69 -9.59
C LYS A 149 4.35 -30.15 -9.82
N SER A 150 3.99 -31.04 -8.92
CA SER A 150 4.19 -32.49 -9.03
C SER A 150 3.10 -33.22 -8.28
N ASN A 151 2.43 -34.17 -8.93
CA ASN A 151 1.37 -35.00 -8.32
C ASN A 151 0.32 -34.21 -7.53
N ASN A 152 -0.25 -33.17 -8.15
CA ASN A 152 -1.24 -32.25 -7.54
C ASN A 152 -0.74 -31.39 -6.35
N GLN A 153 0.53 -31.47 -6.00
CA GLN A 153 1.15 -30.62 -4.97
C GLN A 153 2.16 -29.66 -5.58
N TRP A 154 2.36 -28.55 -4.92
CA TRP A 154 3.44 -27.64 -5.19
C TRP A 154 4.67 -28.02 -4.40
N ILE A 155 5.84 -28.01 -5.03
CA ILE A 155 7.13 -28.23 -4.41
C ILE A 155 7.93 -26.93 -4.54
N SER A 156 8.19 -26.30 -3.40
CA SER A 156 9.04 -25.12 -3.29
C SER A 156 10.44 -25.56 -2.82
N THR A 157 11.46 -25.27 -3.61
CA THR A 157 12.87 -25.62 -3.27
C THR A 157 13.56 -24.38 -2.70
N THR A 158 14.13 -24.52 -1.51
CA THR A 158 14.91 -23.48 -0.85
C THR A 158 16.32 -23.39 -1.45
N ARG A 159 17.05 -22.29 -1.17
CA ARG A 159 18.45 -22.13 -1.54
C ARG A 159 19.35 -23.24 -0.96
N ASN A 160 18.97 -23.84 0.16
CA ASN A 160 19.66 -24.96 0.79
C ASN A 160 19.26 -26.32 0.23
N ASN A 161 18.54 -26.37 -0.92
CA ASN A 161 18.03 -27.58 -1.57
C ASN A 161 17.00 -28.37 -0.77
N GLU A 162 16.36 -27.77 0.22
CA GLU A 162 15.23 -28.38 0.92
C GLU A 162 13.95 -28.23 0.10
N ASN A 163 13.14 -29.29 0.05
CA ASN A 163 11.87 -29.29 -0.65
C ASN A 163 10.70 -29.18 0.33
N ILE A 164 9.87 -28.17 0.15
CA ILE A 164 8.67 -27.92 0.94
C ILE A 164 7.46 -28.21 0.05
N LYS A 165 6.60 -29.14 0.48
CA LYS A 165 5.37 -29.49 -0.22
C LYS A 165 4.19 -28.69 0.32
N SER A 166 3.29 -28.27 -0.57
CA SER A 166 2.05 -27.57 -0.20
C SER A 166 0.98 -27.78 -1.26
N ASP A 167 -0.28 -27.65 -0.85
CA ASP A 167 -1.43 -27.73 -1.77
C ASP A 167 -1.61 -26.43 -2.55
N MET A 168 -1.13 -25.31 -1.99
CA MET A 168 -1.21 -23.98 -2.59
C MET A 168 0.06 -23.18 -2.32
N VAL A 169 0.45 -22.34 -3.30
CA VAL A 169 1.53 -21.35 -3.16
C VAL A 169 0.99 -19.98 -3.50
N ILE A 170 1.26 -19.00 -2.64
CA ILE A 170 0.95 -17.59 -2.88
C ILE A 170 2.28 -16.84 -3.03
N LEU A 171 2.50 -16.23 -4.20
CA LEU A 171 3.71 -15.48 -4.51
C LEU A 171 3.51 -14.00 -4.22
N CYS A 172 4.25 -13.47 -3.25
CA CYS A 172 4.20 -12.06 -2.84
C CYS A 172 5.52 -11.32 -3.09
N ASN A 173 6.41 -11.85 -3.95
CA ASN A 173 7.76 -11.35 -4.20
C ASN A 173 7.87 -10.45 -5.44
N SER A 174 6.77 -9.83 -5.85
CA SER A 174 6.70 -8.85 -6.94
C SER A 174 7.26 -9.40 -8.27
N LEU A 175 8.11 -8.64 -8.97
CA LEU A 175 8.62 -9.02 -10.29
C LEU A 175 9.43 -10.32 -10.30
N LYS A 176 10.10 -10.65 -9.19
CA LYS A 176 10.84 -11.91 -9.05
C LYS A 176 9.96 -13.16 -8.98
N ALA A 177 8.64 -13.00 -8.91
CA ALA A 177 7.72 -14.13 -8.91
C ALA A 177 7.81 -14.96 -10.21
N ILE A 178 8.08 -14.30 -11.34
CA ILE A 178 8.18 -14.94 -12.66
C ILE A 178 9.36 -15.89 -12.72
N ASP A 179 10.47 -15.53 -12.08
CA ASP A 179 11.71 -16.31 -12.12
C ASP A 179 11.61 -17.63 -11.33
N LEU A 180 10.61 -17.73 -10.44
CA LEU A 180 10.39 -18.91 -9.60
C LEU A 180 9.58 -20.01 -10.28
N ILE A 181 8.78 -19.65 -11.28
CA ILE A 181 7.90 -20.58 -11.97
C ILE A 181 8.64 -21.10 -13.20
N ASP A 182 8.91 -22.40 -13.22
CA ASP A 182 9.49 -23.03 -14.40
C ASP A 182 8.46 -22.99 -15.55
N SER A 183 8.80 -22.29 -16.63
CA SER A 183 7.95 -22.14 -17.81
C SER A 183 7.71 -23.44 -18.60
N ARG A 184 8.28 -24.56 -18.12
CA ARG A 184 8.20 -25.89 -18.75
C ARG A 184 7.36 -26.90 -17.95
N SER A 185 6.66 -26.46 -16.92
CA SER A 185 5.77 -27.32 -16.14
C SER A 185 4.30 -27.15 -16.51
#